data_853d9c1d1779060f78b3fe855f15a540
#
_entry.id   853d9c1d1779060f78b3fe855f15a540
#
_cell.length_a   1.000
_cell.length_b   1.000
_cell.length_c   1.000
_cell.angle_alpha   90.00
_cell.angle_beta   90.00
_cell.angle_gamma   90.00
#
_symmetry.space_group_name_H-M   'P 1'
#
loop_
_entity.id
_entity.type
_entity.pdbx_description
1 polymer ?
#
loop_
_entity_poly.entity_id
_entity_poly.type
_entity_poly.pdbx_seq_one_letter_code
_entity_poly.pdbx_strand_id
1 'polypeptide(L)'
;MATLDLSKYGIKDVKEILHNPSYEVLFEEETKAGLEGYERGQVTELGAVNVMTGIYTGRSPKDKFFVMNEASKDTIWWTTDEYKNDNKPCSEAAWADLKAKAVKELSGKRLFVMDTFCGANPATRLKVRFIMEVAWQAHFVKNMFIRPTDEELANYGEPDFVSFNAAKAKVDNYKELGLNSETATVFNLKTNEQVILNTWYGGEMKKGIFSIMNYLNPLKGMASMHCSANTDKEGKSTAIFFGLSGTGKTTLSTDPKRLLIGDDEHGWDNDGVFNYEGGCYAKVINLDKESEPDIYNAITRDALLENVTVDANGKIDFADKSVTENTRVSYPIYHIKTVSYTHL
;
A
#
# COMPACT_ATOMS: atom_id res chain seq x y z
N MET A 1 17.82 -1.11 -20.93
CA MET A 1 17.78 -1.18 -19.45
C MET A 1 18.40 -2.49 -19.02
N ALA A 2 19.25 -2.52 -17.98
CA ALA A 2 19.73 -3.80 -17.44
C ALA A 2 18.52 -4.58 -16.89
N THR A 3 18.47 -5.86 -17.19
CA THR A 3 17.40 -6.75 -16.67
C THR A 3 17.53 -6.79 -15.17
N LEU A 4 16.45 -6.47 -14.45
CA LEU A 4 16.43 -6.50 -12.99
C LEU A 4 16.65 -7.94 -12.50
N ASP A 5 17.69 -8.14 -11.68
CA ASP A 5 18.01 -9.45 -11.13
C ASP A 5 17.35 -9.64 -9.75
N LEU A 6 16.45 -10.61 -9.64
CA LEU A 6 15.78 -11.00 -8.41
C LEU A 6 16.44 -12.17 -7.69
N SER A 7 17.49 -12.76 -8.26
CA SER A 7 18.18 -13.91 -7.68
C SER A 7 18.82 -13.60 -6.32
N LYS A 8 19.24 -12.35 -6.10
CA LYS A 8 19.74 -11.86 -4.80
C LYS A 8 18.71 -11.96 -3.67
N TYR A 9 17.42 -12.00 -3.99
CA TYR A 9 16.33 -12.22 -3.04
C TYR A 9 15.96 -13.69 -2.90
N GLY A 10 16.64 -14.59 -3.63
CA GLY A 10 16.38 -16.03 -3.70
C GLY A 10 15.31 -16.44 -4.71
N ILE A 11 14.67 -15.48 -5.41
CA ILE A 11 13.65 -15.74 -6.45
C ILE A 11 14.37 -16.24 -7.71
N LYS A 12 13.95 -17.41 -8.21
CA LYS A 12 14.61 -18.11 -9.33
C LYS A 12 13.64 -18.34 -10.49
N ASP A 13 14.21 -18.60 -11.67
CA ASP A 13 13.48 -19.04 -12.87
C ASP A 13 12.32 -18.11 -13.25
N VAL A 14 12.49 -16.79 -13.03
CA VAL A 14 11.48 -15.79 -13.36
C VAL A 14 11.27 -15.77 -14.88
N LYS A 15 10.04 -15.96 -15.32
CA LYS A 15 9.69 -16.02 -16.74
C LYS A 15 9.75 -14.66 -17.42
N GLU A 16 9.30 -13.64 -16.71
CA GLU A 16 9.25 -12.25 -17.17
C GLU A 16 9.14 -11.30 -15.98
N ILE A 17 9.74 -10.13 -16.08
CA ILE A 17 9.61 -9.04 -15.12
C ILE A 17 9.01 -7.83 -15.83
N LEU A 18 7.82 -7.41 -15.39
CA LEU A 18 7.27 -6.11 -15.74
C LEU A 18 7.71 -5.12 -14.66
N HIS A 19 8.73 -4.32 -14.98
CA HIS A 19 9.31 -3.35 -14.06
C HIS A 19 8.67 -1.98 -14.27
N ASN A 20 8.03 -1.45 -13.23
CA ASN A 20 7.29 -0.19 -13.24
C ASN A 20 6.38 0.00 -14.46
N PRO A 21 5.51 -0.99 -14.80
CA PRO A 21 4.66 -0.90 -15.98
C PRO A 21 3.76 0.35 -15.94
N SER A 22 3.39 0.84 -17.12
CA SER A 22 2.45 1.96 -17.27
C SER A 22 1.05 1.55 -16.78
N TYR A 23 0.17 2.53 -16.55
CA TYR A 23 -1.25 2.26 -16.25
C TYR A 23 -1.93 1.49 -17.38
N GLU A 24 -1.56 1.77 -18.64
CA GLU A 24 -2.06 1.05 -19.83
C GLU A 24 -1.76 -0.45 -19.73
N VAL A 25 -0.49 -0.78 -19.50
CA VAL A 25 -0.04 -2.18 -19.36
C VAL A 25 -0.72 -2.86 -18.17
N LEU A 26 -0.85 -2.16 -17.02
CA LEU A 26 -1.53 -2.72 -15.85
C LEU A 26 -2.99 -2.99 -16.14
N PHE A 27 -3.69 -2.07 -16.78
CA PHE A 27 -5.09 -2.23 -17.16
C PHE A 27 -5.29 -3.43 -18.09
N GLU A 28 -4.44 -3.59 -19.11
CA GLU A 28 -4.48 -4.76 -20.00
C GLU A 28 -4.23 -6.06 -19.23
N GLU A 29 -3.25 -6.07 -18.33
CA GLU A 29 -2.88 -7.25 -17.55
C GLU A 29 -3.93 -7.68 -16.53
N GLU A 30 -4.60 -6.75 -15.86
CA GLU A 30 -5.59 -7.05 -14.83
C GLU A 30 -7.00 -7.32 -15.36
N THR A 31 -7.25 -6.97 -16.65
CA THR A 31 -8.55 -7.19 -17.30
C THR A 31 -8.52 -8.21 -18.44
N LYS A 32 -7.35 -8.76 -18.76
CA LYS A 32 -7.20 -9.72 -19.87
C LYS A 32 -8.06 -10.97 -19.70
N ALA A 33 -8.46 -11.57 -20.81
CA ALA A 33 -9.20 -12.82 -20.80
C ALA A 33 -8.38 -13.97 -20.18
N GLY A 34 -9.08 -14.88 -19.48
CA GLY A 34 -8.47 -16.06 -18.88
C GLY A 34 -7.93 -15.86 -17.46
N LEU A 35 -8.05 -14.68 -16.89
CA LEU A 35 -7.82 -14.49 -15.45
C LEU A 35 -8.96 -15.09 -14.63
N GLU A 36 -8.61 -15.79 -13.55
CA GLU A 36 -9.56 -16.48 -12.68
C GLU A 36 -9.50 -15.95 -11.25
N GLY A 37 -10.62 -16.12 -10.52
CA GLY A 37 -10.71 -15.78 -9.11
C GLY A 37 -10.39 -14.32 -8.83
N TYR A 38 -9.55 -14.10 -7.83
CA TYR A 38 -9.18 -12.75 -7.35
C TYR A 38 -8.10 -12.05 -8.19
N GLU A 39 -7.60 -12.68 -9.26
CA GLU A 39 -6.71 -12.00 -10.21
C GLU A 39 -7.46 -11.11 -11.19
N ARG A 40 -8.74 -11.41 -11.41
CA ARG A 40 -9.55 -10.77 -12.42
C ARG A 40 -10.05 -9.40 -11.98
N GLY A 41 -9.71 -8.37 -12.74
CA GLY A 41 -10.33 -7.06 -12.68
C GLY A 41 -11.57 -6.97 -13.57
N GLN A 42 -12.58 -6.25 -13.12
CA GLN A 42 -13.78 -5.92 -13.87
C GLN A 42 -13.83 -4.43 -14.17
N VAL A 43 -13.92 -4.07 -15.45
CA VAL A 43 -14.05 -2.67 -15.88
C VAL A 43 -15.44 -2.17 -15.51
N THR A 44 -15.52 -0.98 -14.91
CA THR A 44 -16.75 -0.33 -14.48
C THR A 44 -17.23 0.72 -15.48
N GLU A 45 -18.47 1.17 -15.33
CA GLU A 45 -19.07 2.26 -16.13
C GLU A 45 -18.30 3.59 -16.02
N LEU A 46 -17.54 3.79 -14.92
CA LEU A 46 -16.68 4.97 -14.71
C LEU A 46 -15.27 4.80 -15.30
N GLY A 47 -14.99 3.64 -15.90
CA GLY A 47 -13.69 3.30 -16.48
C GLY A 47 -12.66 2.73 -15.51
N ALA A 48 -12.89 2.85 -14.20
CA ALA A 48 -12.04 2.23 -13.18
C ALA A 48 -12.18 0.70 -13.20
N VAL A 49 -11.14 0.01 -12.74
CA VAL A 49 -11.17 -1.44 -12.54
C VAL A 49 -11.61 -1.75 -11.12
N ASN A 50 -12.52 -2.71 -10.96
CA ASN A 50 -12.91 -3.25 -9.67
C ASN A 50 -12.34 -4.64 -9.48
N VAL A 51 -11.80 -4.94 -8.30
CA VAL A 51 -11.22 -6.22 -7.93
C VAL A 51 -11.79 -6.72 -6.61
N MET A 52 -11.77 -8.05 -6.43
CA MET A 52 -12.15 -8.68 -5.17
C MET A 52 -10.90 -9.14 -4.42
N THR A 53 -10.84 -8.85 -3.12
CA THR A 53 -9.67 -9.18 -2.29
C THR A 53 -9.85 -10.46 -1.46
N GLY A 54 -10.85 -11.26 -1.79
CA GLY A 54 -11.12 -12.54 -1.14
C GLY A 54 -11.72 -12.41 0.26
N ILE A 55 -11.34 -13.32 1.13
CA ILE A 55 -11.87 -13.36 2.51
C ILE A 55 -11.39 -12.19 3.37
N TYR A 56 -10.29 -11.57 3.01
CA TYR A 56 -9.77 -10.39 3.69
C TYR A 56 -10.16 -9.13 2.92
N THR A 57 -11.23 -8.49 3.34
CA THR A 57 -11.69 -7.19 2.80
C THR A 57 -11.15 -6.00 3.59
N GLY A 58 -10.15 -6.23 4.44
CA GLY A 58 -9.45 -5.27 5.27
C GLY A 58 -8.15 -5.87 5.79
N ARG A 59 -7.33 -5.05 6.46
CA ARG A 59 -6.10 -5.50 7.10
C ARG A 59 -6.40 -6.49 8.23
N SER A 60 -5.45 -7.39 8.48
CA SER A 60 -5.50 -8.30 9.62
C SER A 60 -4.40 -7.98 10.66
N PRO A 61 -4.65 -7.07 11.62
CA PRO A 61 -3.67 -6.73 12.66
C PRO A 61 -3.26 -7.94 13.51
N LYS A 62 -4.15 -8.95 13.60
CA LYS A 62 -3.85 -10.20 14.33
C LYS A 62 -2.78 -11.03 13.65
N ASP A 63 -2.57 -10.87 12.34
CA ASP A 63 -1.60 -11.61 11.52
C ASP A 63 -0.36 -10.78 11.18
N LYS A 64 -0.19 -9.61 11.83
CA LYS A 64 0.98 -8.76 11.71
C LYS A 64 2.01 -9.09 12.79
N PHE A 65 3.27 -9.29 12.37
CA PHE A 65 4.39 -9.62 13.25
C PHE A 65 5.67 -8.88 12.85
N PHE A 66 6.55 -8.70 13.82
CA PHE A 66 7.91 -8.20 13.62
C PHE A 66 8.93 -9.24 14.11
N VAL A 67 10.01 -9.45 13.36
CA VAL A 67 11.07 -10.33 13.80
C VAL A 67 11.78 -9.70 14.99
N MET A 68 11.81 -10.41 16.11
CA MET A 68 12.56 -9.98 17.28
C MET A 68 14.01 -10.42 17.15
N ASN A 69 14.88 -9.48 16.87
CA ASN A 69 16.33 -9.70 16.73
C ASN A 69 17.11 -8.47 17.22
N GLU A 70 18.43 -8.46 17.05
CA GLU A 70 19.29 -7.36 17.51
C GLU A 70 18.92 -5.99 16.94
N ALA A 71 18.32 -5.93 15.74
CA ALA A 71 17.93 -4.66 15.13
C ALA A 71 16.61 -4.08 15.68
N SER A 72 15.80 -4.91 16.34
CA SER A 72 14.43 -4.54 16.71
C SER A 72 14.11 -4.67 18.19
N LYS A 73 14.84 -5.53 18.93
CA LYS A 73 14.49 -5.93 20.31
C LYS A 73 14.35 -4.76 21.28
N ASP A 74 15.19 -3.73 21.15
CA ASP A 74 15.28 -2.61 22.08
C ASP A 74 14.56 -1.34 21.56
N THR A 75 14.04 -1.36 20.33
CA THR A 75 13.48 -0.17 19.66
C THR A 75 11.99 -0.29 19.33
N ILE A 76 11.44 -1.51 19.30
CA ILE A 76 10.00 -1.72 19.13
C ILE A 76 9.33 -1.77 20.51
N TRP A 77 8.22 -1.07 20.63
CA TRP A 77 7.32 -1.21 21.78
C TRP A 77 6.50 -2.48 21.62
N TRP A 78 7.03 -3.58 22.13
CA TRP A 78 6.44 -4.91 22.03
C TRP A 78 5.13 -5.03 22.82
N THR A 79 4.21 -5.85 22.32
CA THR A 79 3.05 -6.26 23.09
C THR A 79 3.48 -7.10 24.30
N THR A 80 2.92 -6.83 25.45
CA THR A 80 3.12 -7.57 26.70
C THR A 80 1.77 -7.88 27.33
N ASP A 81 1.75 -8.62 28.43
CA ASP A 81 0.50 -8.86 29.17
C ASP A 81 -0.04 -7.58 29.81
N GLU A 82 0.82 -6.66 30.21
CA GLU A 82 0.47 -5.38 30.79
C GLU A 82 0.08 -4.34 29.72
N TYR A 83 0.80 -4.31 28.59
CA TYR A 83 0.58 -3.33 27.51
C TYR A 83 0.26 -4.03 26.19
N LYS A 84 -1.03 -4.22 25.92
CA LYS A 84 -1.50 -4.85 24.68
C LYS A 84 -1.42 -3.87 23.51
N ASN A 85 -0.78 -4.32 22.42
CA ASN A 85 -0.73 -3.64 21.13
C ASN A 85 -0.52 -4.66 20.00
N ASP A 86 -0.44 -4.22 18.75
CA ASP A 86 -0.28 -5.08 17.58
C ASP A 86 1.18 -5.31 17.16
N ASN A 87 2.17 -4.92 17.97
CA ASN A 87 3.58 -5.20 17.68
C ASN A 87 3.97 -6.55 18.28
N LYS A 88 3.55 -7.61 17.62
CA LYS A 88 3.79 -8.99 18.04
C LYS A 88 5.15 -9.48 17.56
N PRO A 89 5.95 -10.11 18.43
CA PRO A 89 7.20 -10.69 18.02
C PRO A 89 7.01 -12.01 17.27
N CYS A 90 7.89 -12.30 16.32
CA CYS A 90 8.14 -13.64 15.82
C CYS A 90 9.64 -13.95 15.80
N SER A 91 9.99 -15.23 15.70
CA SER A 91 11.38 -15.67 15.71
C SER A 91 12.05 -15.51 14.34
N GLU A 92 13.40 -15.46 14.31
CA GLU A 92 14.16 -15.52 13.06
C GLU A 92 13.93 -16.84 12.29
N ALA A 93 13.67 -17.95 12.99
CA ALA A 93 13.32 -19.23 12.37
C ALA A 93 11.95 -19.16 11.66
N ALA A 94 10.94 -18.56 12.29
CA ALA A 94 9.65 -18.31 11.64
C ALA A 94 9.80 -17.41 10.42
N TRP A 95 10.59 -16.33 10.52
CA TRP A 95 10.91 -15.47 9.39
C TRP A 95 11.52 -16.25 8.22
N ALA A 96 12.51 -17.09 8.49
CA ALA A 96 13.19 -17.86 7.44
C ALA A 96 12.21 -18.79 6.68
N ASP A 97 11.29 -19.44 7.40
CA ASP A 97 10.25 -20.29 6.79
C ASP A 97 9.27 -19.46 5.94
N LEU A 98 8.77 -18.34 6.46
CA LEU A 98 7.84 -17.46 5.77
C LEU A 98 8.47 -16.82 4.52
N LYS A 99 9.72 -16.38 4.63
CA LYS A 99 10.48 -15.86 3.49
C LYS A 99 10.67 -16.93 2.42
N ALA A 100 11.00 -18.16 2.81
CA ALA A 100 11.14 -19.28 1.89
C ALA A 100 9.82 -19.59 1.16
N LYS A 101 8.68 -19.53 1.85
CA LYS A 101 7.35 -19.68 1.23
C LYS A 101 7.06 -18.57 0.21
N ALA A 102 7.34 -17.31 0.56
CA ALA A 102 7.17 -16.18 -0.35
C ALA A 102 8.06 -16.32 -1.60
N VAL A 103 9.33 -16.66 -1.41
CA VAL A 103 10.29 -16.88 -2.51
C VAL A 103 9.87 -18.04 -3.40
N LYS A 104 9.41 -19.15 -2.81
CA LYS A 104 8.90 -20.30 -3.56
C LYS A 104 7.69 -19.92 -4.41
N GLU A 105 6.74 -19.17 -3.84
CA GLU A 105 5.53 -18.73 -4.54
C GLU A 105 5.87 -17.84 -5.74
N LEU A 106 6.80 -16.91 -5.56
CA LEU A 106 7.17 -15.93 -6.60
C LEU A 106 8.14 -16.51 -7.64
N SER A 107 8.82 -17.63 -7.37
CA SER A 107 9.75 -18.26 -8.32
C SER A 107 9.01 -18.95 -9.47
N GLY A 108 9.64 -18.98 -10.67
CA GLY A 108 9.09 -19.64 -11.85
C GLY A 108 7.91 -18.91 -12.50
N LYS A 109 7.62 -17.69 -12.10
CA LYS A 109 6.45 -16.91 -12.53
C LYS A 109 6.81 -15.67 -13.33
N ARG A 110 5.82 -15.07 -13.94
CA ARG A 110 5.82 -13.69 -14.42
C ARG A 110 5.54 -12.78 -13.22
N LEU A 111 6.35 -11.75 -13.04
CA LEU A 111 6.28 -10.89 -11.87
C LEU A 111 6.14 -9.43 -12.26
N PHE A 112 5.42 -8.68 -11.41
CA PHE A 112 5.40 -7.23 -11.42
C PHE A 112 6.35 -6.73 -10.33
N VAL A 113 7.25 -5.83 -10.70
CA VAL A 113 8.18 -5.19 -9.76
C VAL A 113 7.96 -3.70 -9.83
N MET A 114 7.64 -3.12 -8.67
CA MET A 114 7.37 -1.70 -8.54
C MET A 114 8.44 -1.06 -7.65
N ASP A 115 9.29 -0.23 -8.24
CA ASP A 115 10.21 0.66 -7.54
C ASP A 115 9.52 2.00 -7.31
N THR A 116 9.41 2.42 -6.06
CA THR A 116 8.62 3.57 -5.64
C THR A 116 9.30 4.33 -4.51
N PHE A 117 8.78 5.50 -4.18
CA PHE A 117 9.19 6.23 -2.99
C PHE A 117 8.03 6.33 -1.99
N CYS A 118 8.38 6.34 -0.70
CA CYS A 118 7.50 6.70 0.39
C CYS A 118 8.05 7.94 1.08
N GLY A 119 7.29 9.04 1.06
CA GLY A 119 7.72 10.37 1.53
C GLY A 119 8.04 11.32 0.39
N ALA A 120 7.39 12.49 0.38
CA ALA A 120 7.55 13.50 -0.68
C ALA A 120 8.88 14.25 -0.59
N ASN A 121 9.52 14.34 0.59
CA ASN A 121 10.83 14.98 0.73
C ASN A 121 11.95 14.11 0.15
N PRO A 122 12.61 14.52 -0.96
CA PRO A 122 13.65 13.70 -1.59
C PRO A 122 14.85 13.39 -0.68
N ALA A 123 15.12 14.24 0.33
CA ALA A 123 16.24 14.04 1.25
C ALA A 123 15.98 12.93 2.28
N THR A 124 14.71 12.62 2.58
CA THR A 124 14.33 11.72 3.67
C THR A 124 13.43 10.56 3.24
N ARG A 125 13.00 10.55 1.96
CA ARG A 125 12.12 9.51 1.41
C ARG A 125 12.76 8.12 1.44
N LEU A 126 11.92 7.11 1.60
CA LEU A 126 12.32 5.71 1.56
C LEU A 126 12.15 5.14 0.15
N LYS A 127 13.17 4.47 -0.39
CA LYS A 127 13.08 3.70 -1.65
C LYS A 127 12.50 2.33 -1.34
N VAL A 128 11.33 2.02 -1.91
CA VAL A 128 10.63 0.76 -1.64
C VAL A 128 10.45 -0.03 -2.93
N ARG A 129 10.91 -1.27 -2.94
CA ARG A 129 10.64 -2.23 -4.01
C ARG A 129 9.56 -3.20 -3.59
N PHE A 130 8.50 -3.30 -4.38
CA PHE A 130 7.47 -4.30 -4.24
C PHE A 130 7.63 -5.38 -5.31
N ILE A 131 7.54 -6.64 -4.93
CA ILE A 131 7.63 -7.81 -5.83
C ILE A 131 6.34 -8.62 -5.65
N MET A 132 5.59 -8.83 -6.74
CA MET A 132 4.30 -9.50 -6.71
C MET A 132 3.97 -10.19 -8.04
N GLU A 133 3.02 -11.12 -8.01
CA GLU A 133 2.57 -11.86 -9.20
C GLU A 133 1.22 -11.37 -9.77
N VAL A 134 0.53 -10.46 -9.07
CA VAL A 134 -0.83 -10.00 -9.42
C VAL A 134 -0.79 -8.58 -9.97
N ALA A 135 -1.33 -8.37 -11.17
CA ALA A 135 -1.27 -7.09 -11.86
C ALA A 135 -1.96 -5.95 -11.09
N TRP A 136 -3.19 -6.16 -10.61
CA TRP A 136 -3.91 -5.11 -9.89
C TRP A 136 -3.29 -4.74 -8.53
N GLN A 137 -2.50 -5.63 -7.93
CA GLN A 137 -1.72 -5.28 -6.75
C GLN A 137 -0.57 -4.32 -7.10
N ALA A 138 0.02 -4.47 -8.29
CA ALA A 138 0.98 -3.50 -8.82
C ALA A 138 0.30 -2.17 -9.18
N HIS A 139 -0.93 -2.21 -9.69
CA HIS A 139 -1.75 -1.02 -9.92
C HIS A 139 -2.05 -0.30 -8.59
N PHE A 140 -2.44 -1.02 -7.55
CA PHE A 140 -2.62 -0.46 -6.21
C PHE A 140 -1.35 0.25 -5.71
N VAL A 141 -0.19 -0.41 -5.81
CA VAL A 141 1.11 0.18 -5.44
C VAL A 141 1.40 1.44 -6.26
N LYS A 142 1.15 1.42 -7.57
CA LYS A 142 1.33 2.56 -8.47
C LYS A 142 0.45 3.75 -8.07
N ASN A 143 -0.77 3.51 -7.60
CA ASN A 143 -1.65 4.54 -7.09
C ASN A 143 -1.17 5.12 -5.76
N MET A 144 -0.79 4.25 -4.83
CA MET A 144 -0.57 4.64 -3.44
C MET A 144 0.80 5.22 -3.14
N PHE A 145 1.84 4.78 -3.85
CA PHE A 145 3.21 5.24 -3.60
C PHE A 145 3.64 6.32 -4.60
N ILE A 146 4.65 7.10 -4.21
CA ILE A 146 5.19 8.14 -5.08
C ILE A 146 5.95 7.46 -6.23
N ARG A 147 5.50 7.74 -7.43
CA ARG A 147 6.05 7.20 -8.67
C ARG A 147 7.36 7.92 -9.00
N PRO A 148 8.47 7.19 -9.21
CA PRO A 148 9.67 7.81 -9.72
C PRO A 148 9.45 8.37 -11.15
N THR A 149 10.11 9.45 -11.46
CA THR A 149 10.28 9.89 -12.86
C THR A 149 11.19 8.91 -13.61
N ASP A 150 11.23 8.98 -14.95
CA ASP A 150 12.10 8.12 -15.76
C ASP A 150 13.58 8.29 -15.38
N GLU A 151 14.01 9.51 -15.06
CA GLU A 151 15.37 9.81 -14.61
C GLU A 151 15.65 9.21 -13.22
N GLU A 152 14.72 9.36 -12.27
CA GLU A 152 14.83 8.76 -10.94
C GLU A 152 14.83 7.22 -11.00
N LEU A 153 14.01 6.64 -11.90
CA LEU A 153 13.98 5.20 -12.09
C LEU A 153 15.27 4.68 -12.70
N ALA A 154 15.85 5.40 -13.67
CA ALA A 154 17.14 5.05 -14.27
C ALA A 154 18.29 5.08 -13.25
N ASN A 155 18.18 5.93 -12.22
CA ASN A 155 19.17 6.12 -11.14
C ASN A 155 18.70 5.53 -9.79
N TYR A 156 17.66 4.68 -9.79
CA TYR A 156 17.05 4.20 -8.55
C TYR A 156 18.02 3.42 -7.66
N GLY A 157 18.85 2.56 -8.26
CA GLY A 157 19.83 1.73 -7.54
C GLY A 157 19.15 0.66 -6.65
N GLU A 158 19.76 0.42 -5.49
CA GLU A 158 19.21 -0.53 -4.52
C GLU A 158 18.07 0.13 -3.71
N PRO A 159 16.98 -0.62 -3.43
CA PRO A 159 15.93 -0.17 -2.53
C PRO A 159 16.43 -0.16 -1.08
N ASP A 160 15.86 0.75 -0.27
CA ASP A 160 16.07 0.77 1.17
C ASP A 160 15.23 -0.30 1.88
N PHE A 161 14.09 -0.68 1.27
CA PHE A 161 13.16 -1.66 1.81
C PHE A 161 12.50 -2.48 0.69
N VAL A 162 12.29 -3.79 0.92
CA VAL A 162 11.68 -4.70 -0.06
C VAL A 162 10.44 -5.38 0.52
N SER A 163 9.34 -5.33 -0.19
CA SER A 163 8.09 -6.03 0.15
C SER A 163 7.82 -7.16 -0.84
N PHE A 164 7.74 -8.39 -0.33
CA PHE A 164 7.38 -9.59 -1.09
C PHE A 164 5.89 -9.89 -0.86
N ASN A 165 5.07 -9.66 -1.86
CA ASN A 165 3.65 -9.96 -1.80
C ASN A 165 3.36 -11.28 -2.51
N ALA A 166 3.27 -12.34 -1.73
CA ALA A 166 2.94 -13.69 -2.19
C ALA A 166 1.51 -14.04 -1.73
N ALA A 167 0.53 -13.29 -2.23
CA ALA A 167 -0.88 -13.36 -1.81
C ALA A 167 -1.51 -14.76 -1.90
N LYS A 168 -1.01 -15.63 -2.76
CA LYS A 168 -1.51 -16.99 -2.97
C LYS A 168 -0.89 -18.03 -2.03
N ALA A 169 0.25 -17.72 -1.40
CA ALA A 169 0.94 -18.66 -0.53
C ALA A 169 0.28 -18.72 0.85
N LYS A 170 -0.07 -19.93 1.31
CA LYS A 170 -0.59 -20.18 2.65
C LYS A 170 0.49 -20.62 3.63
N VAL A 171 0.26 -20.33 4.90
CA VAL A 171 1.13 -20.75 6.01
C VAL A 171 0.47 -21.93 6.76
N ASP A 172 0.52 -23.12 6.17
CA ASP A 172 -0.16 -24.31 6.72
C ASP A 172 0.35 -24.68 8.12
N ASN A 173 1.64 -24.43 8.39
CA ASN A 173 2.31 -24.70 9.67
C ASN A 173 2.30 -23.51 10.65
N TYR A 174 1.35 -22.59 10.52
CA TYR A 174 1.31 -21.35 11.31
C TYR A 174 1.37 -21.56 12.83
N LYS A 175 0.73 -22.66 13.33
CA LYS A 175 0.74 -22.99 14.77
C LYS A 175 2.14 -23.32 15.29
N GLU A 176 2.93 -24.06 14.48
CA GLU A 176 4.31 -24.42 14.81
C GLU A 176 5.22 -23.19 14.82
N LEU A 177 4.91 -22.20 13.97
CA LEU A 177 5.62 -20.93 13.89
C LEU A 177 5.17 -19.91 14.94
N GLY A 178 4.16 -20.21 15.76
CA GLY A 178 3.60 -19.29 16.76
C GLY A 178 2.80 -18.15 16.17
N LEU A 179 2.23 -18.34 14.97
CA LEU A 179 1.42 -17.34 14.27
C LEU A 179 -0.08 -17.53 14.55
N ASN A 180 -0.88 -16.51 14.22
CA ASN A 180 -2.30 -16.49 14.52
C ASN A 180 -3.14 -17.32 13.54
N SER A 181 -2.80 -17.34 12.26
CA SER A 181 -3.56 -18.02 11.21
C SER A 181 -2.66 -18.42 10.02
N GLU A 182 -3.24 -19.00 8.98
CA GLU A 182 -2.57 -19.29 7.69
C GLU A 182 -2.11 -18.02 6.93
N THR A 183 -2.46 -16.84 7.43
CA THR A 183 -2.11 -15.54 6.87
C THR A 183 -1.01 -14.89 7.70
N ALA A 184 -0.05 -14.23 7.04
CA ALA A 184 1.01 -13.54 7.75
C ALA A 184 1.48 -12.28 6.99
N THR A 185 1.61 -11.18 7.73
CA THR A 185 2.31 -9.97 7.30
C THR A 185 3.45 -9.73 8.28
N VAL A 186 4.68 -10.00 7.85
CA VAL A 186 5.84 -10.04 8.75
C VAL A 186 6.95 -9.13 8.27
N PHE A 187 7.55 -8.39 9.20
CA PHE A 187 8.61 -7.43 8.95
C PHE A 187 9.92 -7.89 9.61
N ASN A 188 11.02 -7.80 8.87
CA ASN A 188 12.37 -7.99 9.39
C ASN A 188 13.18 -6.71 9.21
N LEU A 189 13.42 -5.98 10.30
CA LEU A 189 14.14 -4.71 10.28
C LEU A 189 15.66 -4.89 10.11
N LYS A 190 16.19 -6.11 10.33
CA LYS A 190 17.60 -6.42 10.10
C LYS A 190 17.91 -6.54 8.61
N THR A 191 16.96 -7.08 7.83
CA THR A 191 17.11 -7.24 6.38
C THR A 191 16.34 -6.16 5.58
N ASN A 192 15.57 -5.29 6.25
CA ASN A 192 14.69 -4.31 5.65
C ASN A 192 13.70 -4.96 4.66
N GLU A 193 13.01 -5.98 5.11
CA GLU A 193 12.10 -6.75 4.27
C GLU A 193 10.75 -6.95 4.94
N GLN A 194 9.71 -7.06 4.10
CA GLN A 194 8.36 -7.50 4.46
C GLN A 194 7.97 -8.71 3.62
N VAL A 195 7.29 -9.68 4.21
CA VAL A 195 6.56 -10.72 3.48
C VAL A 195 5.08 -10.61 3.78
N ILE A 196 4.24 -10.76 2.75
CA ILE A 196 2.78 -10.79 2.84
C ILE A 196 2.32 -12.11 2.23
N LEU A 197 1.62 -12.94 3.02
CA LEU A 197 1.20 -14.27 2.65
C LEU A 197 -0.31 -14.45 2.89
N ASN A 198 -1.00 -15.09 1.96
CA ASN A 198 -2.41 -15.50 2.03
C ASN A 198 -3.41 -14.35 2.27
N THR A 199 -3.10 -13.15 1.85
CA THR A 199 -4.05 -12.04 1.79
C THR A 199 -3.89 -11.27 0.49
N TRP A 200 -5.01 -10.92 -0.13
CA TRP A 200 -5.04 -10.17 -1.39
C TRP A 200 -5.22 -8.66 -1.14
N TYR A 201 -5.61 -8.28 0.07
CA TYR A 201 -5.94 -6.90 0.40
C TYR A 201 -4.75 -5.95 0.22
N GLY A 202 -4.88 -4.99 -0.71
CA GLY A 202 -3.81 -4.05 -1.08
C GLY A 202 -3.30 -3.21 0.09
N GLY A 203 -4.18 -2.89 1.03
CA GLY A 203 -3.84 -2.09 2.21
C GLY A 203 -2.77 -2.69 3.13
N GLU A 204 -2.44 -3.99 3.03
CA GLU A 204 -1.30 -4.57 3.78
C GLU A 204 0.03 -4.02 3.28
N MET A 205 0.20 -3.79 1.97
CA MET A 205 1.40 -3.16 1.42
C MET A 205 1.51 -1.69 1.86
N LYS A 206 0.40 -0.93 1.74
CA LYS A 206 0.35 0.48 2.12
C LYS A 206 0.68 0.69 3.60
N LYS A 207 -0.12 0.07 4.48
CA LYS A 207 0.03 0.25 5.94
C LYS A 207 1.27 -0.44 6.49
N GLY A 208 1.78 -1.44 5.77
CA GLY A 208 3.07 -2.04 6.08
C GLY A 208 4.20 -1.02 5.99
N ILE A 209 4.31 -0.31 4.88
CA ILE A 209 5.35 0.71 4.71
C ILE A 209 5.11 1.92 5.62
N PHE A 210 3.85 2.30 5.88
CA PHE A 210 3.56 3.29 6.91
C PHE A 210 4.09 2.87 8.29
N SER A 211 3.96 1.61 8.67
CA SER A 211 4.54 1.10 9.92
C SER A 211 6.06 1.25 9.94
N ILE A 212 6.73 1.04 8.79
CA ILE A 212 8.18 1.26 8.66
C ILE A 212 8.54 2.75 8.78
N MET A 213 7.79 3.65 8.15
CA MET A 213 8.00 5.10 8.29
C MET A 213 7.77 5.56 9.74
N ASN A 214 6.73 5.03 10.41
CA ASN A 214 6.46 5.27 11.83
C ASN A 214 7.57 4.77 12.75
N TYR A 215 8.31 3.77 12.33
CA TYR A 215 9.48 3.26 13.06
C TYR A 215 10.73 4.09 12.77
N LEU A 216 11.05 4.31 11.48
CA LEU A 216 12.32 4.93 11.06
C LEU A 216 12.37 6.43 11.33
N ASN A 217 11.29 7.18 11.08
CA ASN A 217 11.31 8.64 11.15
C ASN A 217 11.52 9.18 12.56
N PRO A 218 10.86 8.67 13.62
CA PRO A 218 11.15 9.09 14.98
C PRO A 218 12.60 8.83 15.41
N LEU A 219 13.21 7.74 14.96
CA LEU A 219 14.63 7.45 15.24
C LEU A 219 15.59 8.47 14.59
N LYS A 220 15.12 9.15 13.54
CA LYS A 220 15.83 10.22 12.84
C LYS A 220 15.43 11.62 13.34
N GLY A 221 14.61 11.74 14.39
CA GLY A 221 14.12 13.00 14.93
C GLY A 221 13.02 13.66 14.11
N MET A 222 12.34 12.91 13.21
CA MET A 222 11.20 13.39 12.42
C MET A 222 9.89 12.88 13.02
N ALA A 223 8.83 13.69 13.02
CA ALA A 223 7.50 13.22 13.38
C ALA A 223 6.92 12.34 12.25
N SER A 224 6.21 11.30 12.64
CA SER A 224 5.43 10.45 11.75
C SER A 224 3.99 10.41 12.24
N MET A 225 3.02 10.72 11.37
CA MET A 225 1.66 11.05 11.79
C MET A 225 0.62 10.36 10.91
N HIS A 226 -0.39 9.78 11.56
CA HIS A 226 -1.62 9.32 10.90
C HIS A 226 -2.64 10.46 10.95
N CYS A 227 -2.59 11.32 9.98
CA CYS A 227 -3.38 12.55 9.89
C CYS A 227 -3.63 12.91 8.42
N SER A 228 -4.61 13.73 8.14
CA SER A 228 -4.67 14.48 6.90
C SER A 228 -4.05 15.87 7.07
N ALA A 229 -3.62 16.48 5.97
CA ALA A 229 -3.00 17.80 6.00
C ALA A 229 -3.36 18.62 4.76
N ASN A 230 -3.50 19.93 4.94
CA ASN A 230 -3.63 20.90 3.87
C ASN A 230 -2.85 22.18 4.17
N THR A 231 -2.69 23.02 3.17
CA THR A 231 -2.04 24.33 3.31
C THR A 231 -2.84 25.43 2.64
N ASP A 232 -2.55 26.69 2.96
CA ASP A 232 -3.05 27.81 2.19
C ASP A 232 -2.46 27.80 0.75
N LYS A 233 -2.99 28.68 -0.11
CA LYS A 233 -2.54 28.74 -1.51
C LYS A 233 -1.12 29.21 -1.69
N GLU A 234 -0.56 29.89 -0.69
CA GLU A 234 0.81 30.39 -0.64
C GLU A 234 1.79 29.37 -0.03
N GLY A 235 1.30 28.23 0.50
CA GLY A 235 2.13 27.20 1.14
C GLY A 235 2.71 27.63 2.49
N LYS A 236 2.13 28.63 3.18
CA LYS A 236 2.70 29.22 4.40
C LYS A 236 2.00 28.78 5.69
N SER A 237 0.78 28.30 5.58
CA SER A 237 -0.05 27.94 6.73
C SER A 237 -0.58 26.53 6.58
N THR A 238 0.13 25.55 7.16
CA THR A 238 -0.25 24.13 7.14
C THR A 238 -1.17 23.82 8.31
N ALA A 239 -2.27 23.13 8.02
CA ALA A 239 -3.17 22.56 9.01
C ALA A 239 -3.09 21.04 8.99
N ILE A 240 -3.07 20.41 10.16
CA ILE A 240 -2.97 18.98 10.38
C ILE A 240 -4.24 18.52 11.10
N PHE A 241 -4.90 17.46 10.59
CA PHE A 241 -6.17 16.96 11.11
C PHE A 241 -6.00 15.56 11.66
N PHE A 242 -6.07 15.40 12.97
CA PHE A 242 -6.09 14.11 13.64
C PHE A 242 -7.50 13.64 13.94
N GLY A 243 -7.72 12.34 13.93
CA GLY A 243 -8.99 11.73 14.29
C GLY A 243 -9.08 10.27 13.85
N LEU A 244 -10.06 9.55 14.36
CA LEU A 244 -10.33 8.17 13.97
C LEU A 244 -10.94 8.09 12.57
N SER A 245 -11.05 6.87 12.01
CA SER A 245 -11.73 6.64 10.73
C SER A 245 -13.18 7.13 10.81
N GLY A 246 -13.65 7.84 9.77
CA GLY A 246 -15.03 8.35 9.71
C GLY A 246 -15.31 9.63 10.53
N THR A 247 -14.29 10.28 11.11
CA THR A 247 -14.46 11.53 11.87
C THR A 247 -14.40 12.81 11.03
N GLY A 248 -14.27 12.67 9.70
CA GLY A 248 -14.27 13.81 8.78
C GLY A 248 -12.89 14.40 8.48
N LYS A 249 -11.78 13.73 8.80
CA LYS A 249 -10.41 14.21 8.48
C LYS A 249 -10.26 14.55 7.00
N THR A 250 -10.60 13.61 6.12
CA THR A 250 -10.52 13.80 4.66
C THR A 250 -11.41 14.95 4.21
N THR A 251 -12.65 15.00 4.66
CA THR A 251 -13.59 16.08 4.33
C THR A 251 -13.08 17.46 4.74
N LEU A 252 -12.48 17.58 5.92
CA LEU A 252 -11.91 18.85 6.41
C LEU A 252 -10.64 19.25 5.65
N SER A 253 -9.81 18.28 5.25
CA SER A 253 -8.57 18.57 4.54
C SER A 253 -8.77 18.90 3.06
N THR A 254 -9.89 18.50 2.45
CA THR A 254 -10.23 18.76 1.05
C THR A 254 -11.01 20.08 0.86
N ASP A 255 -10.86 21.07 1.75
CA ASP A 255 -11.44 22.41 1.59
C ASP A 255 -10.98 23.03 0.26
N PRO A 256 -11.89 23.40 -0.66
CA PRO A 256 -11.53 23.96 -1.98
C PRO A 256 -10.81 25.31 -1.91
N LYS A 257 -10.79 25.96 -0.76
CA LYS A 257 -10.03 27.19 -0.51
C LYS A 257 -8.56 26.94 -0.15
N ARG A 258 -8.18 25.70 0.11
CA ARG A 258 -6.85 25.29 0.51
C ARG A 258 -6.30 24.22 -0.47
N LEU A 259 -5.03 23.91 -0.38
CA LEU A 259 -4.39 22.88 -1.19
C LEU A 259 -4.18 21.63 -0.31
N LEU A 260 -4.68 20.50 -0.75
CA LEU A 260 -4.48 19.22 -0.09
C LEU A 260 -3.00 18.83 -0.16
N ILE A 261 -2.38 18.49 0.98
CA ILE A 261 -1.06 17.84 1.03
C ILE A 261 -1.24 16.31 0.94
N GLY A 262 -2.15 15.78 1.73
CA GLY A 262 -2.53 14.36 1.72
C GLY A 262 -3.66 14.08 2.71
N ASP A 263 -4.30 12.91 2.54
CA ASP A 263 -5.52 12.57 3.30
C ASP A 263 -5.29 11.62 4.49
N ASP A 264 -4.10 10.97 4.61
CA ASP A 264 -3.95 9.89 5.61
C ASP A 264 -2.60 9.84 6.35
N GLU A 265 -1.44 9.97 5.68
CA GLU A 265 -0.13 9.65 6.27
C GLU A 265 0.91 10.73 5.95
N HIS A 266 1.51 11.31 6.98
CA HIS A 266 2.44 12.43 6.84
C HIS A 266 3.66 12.30 7.74
N GLY A 267 4.78 12.88 7.26
CA GLY A 267 5.96 13.20 8.05
C GLY A 267 6.04 14.69 8.32
N TRP A 268 6.78 15.07 9.35
CA TRP A 268 7.14 16.44 9.63
C TRP A 268 8.61 16.50 10.07
N ASP A 269 9.40 17.19 9.29
CA ASP A 269 10.81 17.45 9.54
C ASP A 269 11.10 18.96 9.60
N ASN A 270 12.37 19.36 9.49
CA ASN A 270 12.77 20.77 9.56
C ASN A 270 12.29 21.60 8.38
N ASP A 271 11.99 20.95 7.22
CA ASP A 271 11.55 21.63 6.01
C ASP A 271 10.03 21.79 5.96
N GLY A 272 9.28 21.03 6.80
CA GLY A 272 7.83 21.13 6.91
C GLY A 272 7.11 19.79 6.93
N VAL A 273 5.78 19.85 6.74
CA VAL A 273 4.91 18.67 6.68
C VAL A 273 4.86 18.15 5.25
N PHE A 274 5.11 16.85 5.09
CA PHE A 274 5.12 16.20 3.78
C PHE A 274 4.30 14.92 3.76
N ASN A 275 3.68 14.64 2.61
CA ASN A 275 2.91 13.42 2.39
C ASN A 275 3.86 12.22 2.20
N TYR A 276 3.46 11.05 2.74
CA TYR A 276 4.15 9.78 2.44
C TYR A 276 3.71 9.16 1.13
N GLU A 277 2.54 9.51 0.64
CA GLU A 277 1.82 8.82 -0.41
C GLU A 277 1.83 9.56 -1.74
N GLY A 278 1.66 8.80 -2.83
CA GLY A 278 1.49 9.30 -4.18
C GLY A 278 0.03 9.34 -4.64
N GLY A 279 -0.90 8.98 -3.79
CA GLY A 279 -2.33 8.92 -4.08
C GLY A 279 -3.19 8.89 -2.84
N CYS A 280 -4.48 8.63 -3.03
CA CYS A 280 -5.48 8.57 -1.97
C CYS A 280 -6.14 7.19 -1.92
N TYR A 281 -6.55 6.77 -0.72
CA TYR A 281 -7.22 5.50 -0.47
C TYR A 281 -8.49 5.71 0.33
N ALA A 282 -9.57 5.99 -0.37
CA ALA A 282 -10.84 6.39 0.23
C ALA A 282 -11.81 5.21 0.42
N LYS A 283 -12.67 5.31 1.43
CA LYS A 283 -13.82 4.43 1.62
C LYS A 283 -14.94 4.90 0.68
N VAL A 284 -15.60 3.96 -0.02
CA VAL A 284 -16.63 4.30 -1.01
C VAL A 284 -18.01 3.68 -0.74
N ILE A 285 -18.18 3.06 0.45
CA ILE A 285 -19.51 2.63 0.85
C ILE A 285 -20.44 3.84 1.01
N ASN A 286 -21.61 3.79 0.39
CA ASN A 286 -22.58 4.88 0.29
C ASN A 286 -21.98 6.18 -0.33
N LEU A 287 -20.96 6.06 -1.18
CA LEU A 287 -20.38 7.21 -1.86
C LEU A 287 -21.47 7.94 -2.68
N ASP A 288 -21.62 9.22 -2.44
CA ASP A 288 -22.57 10.10 -3.13
C ASP A 288 -21.84 11.24 -3.82
N LYS A 289 -22.21 11.48 -5.07
CA LYS A 289 -21.56 12.48 -5.93
C LYS A 289 -21.72 13.92 -5.45
N GLU A 290 -22.81 14.23 -4.77
CA GLU A 290 -23.10 15.60 -4.31
C GLU A 290 -22.37 15.88 -3.00
N SER A 291 -22.29 14.89 -2.11
CA SER A 291 -21.64 15.04 -0.81
C SER A 291 -20.11 14.88 -0.85
N GLU A 292 -19.59 14.01 -1.74
CA GLU A 292 -18.16 13.73 -1.87
C GLU A 292 -17.70 13.80 -3.34
N PRO A 293 -17.85 14.97 -3.99
CA PRO A 293 -17.59 15.11 -5.42
C PRO A 293 -16.15 14.85 -5.82
N ASP A 294 -15.16 15.15 -4.97
CA ASP A 294 -13.75 14.94 -5.28
C ASP A 294 -13.42 13.45 -5.38
N ILE A 295 -13.89 12.64 -4.43
CA ILE A 295 -13.69 11.19 -4.45
C ILE A 295 -14.43 10.58 -5.65
N TYR A 296 -15.71 10.95 -5.86
CA TYR A 296 -16.51 10.42 -6.96
C TYR A 296 -15.87 10.73 -8.33
N ASN A 297 -15.44 11.96 -8.54
CA ASN A 297 -14.84 12.39 -9.80
C ASN A 297 -13.41 11.83 -10.01
N ALA A 298 -12.74 11.38 -8.94
CA ALA A 298 -11.44 10.72 -9.04
C ALA A 298 -11.55 9.26 -9.51
N ILE A 299 -12.76 8.66 -9.48
CA ILE A 299 -13.00 7.29 -9.95
C ILE A 299 -13.06 7.30 -11.49
N THR A 300 -11.89 7.24 -12.10
CA THR A 300 -11.69 7.19 -13.55
C THR A 300 -10.78 6.01 -13.89
N ARG A 301 -10.34 5.93 -15.16
CA ARG A 301 -9.60 4.78 -15.70
C ARG A 301 -8.43 4.27 -14.84
N ASP A 302 -7.62 5.15 -14.25
CA ASP A 302 -6.45 4.77 -13.46
C ASP A 302 -6.77 4.61 -11.96
N ALA A 303 -8.05 4.66 -11.59
CA ALA A 303 -8.49 4.31 -10.25
C ALA A 303 -8.75 2.81 -10.13
N LEU A 304 -8.50 2.25 -8.94
CA LEU A 304 -8.76 0.85 -8.62
C LEU A 304 -9.76 0.76 -7.47
N LEU A 305 -10.91 0.14 -7.73
CA LEU A 305 -11.93 -0.19 -6.74
C LEU A 305 -11.64 -1.55 -6.12
N GLU A 306 -11.87 -1.70 -4.83
CA GLU A 306 -11.75 -2.96 -4.10
C GLU A 306 -13.07 -3.33 -3.41
N ASN A 307 -13.56 -4.54 -3.69
CA ASN A 307 -14.73 -5.17 -3.07
C ASN A 307 -16.06 -4.42 -3.27
N VAL A 308 -16.15 -3.62 -4.31
CA VAL A 308 -17.39 -2.93 -4.68
C VAL A 308 -18.26 -3.86 -5.51
N THR A 309 -19.57 -3.85 -5.33
CA THR A 309 -20.50 -4.61 -6.16
C THR A 309 -20.66 -3.92 -7.51
N VAL A 310 -20.43 -4.70 -8.57
CA VAL A 310 -20.53 -4.24 -9.96
C VAL A 310 -21.30 -5.29 -10.75
N ASP A 311 -22.32 -4.86 -11.48
CA ASP A 311 -23.14 -5.76 -12.30
C ASP A 311 -22.44 -6.19 -13.61
N ALA A 312 -23.08 -7.04 -14.39
CA ALA A 312 -22.52 -7.56 -15.64
C ALA A 312 -22.30 -6.48 -16.72
N ASN A 313 -22.93 -5.31 -16.59
CA ASN A 313 -22.79 -4.17 -17.50
C ASN A 313 -21.76 -3.13 -16.99
N GLY A 314 -21.09 -3.42 -15.88
CA GLY A 314 -20.12 -2.51 -15.26
C GLY A 314 -20.73 -1.46 -14.35
N LYS A 315 -22.03 -1.49 -14.08
CA LYS A 315 -22.70 -0.53 -13.21
C LYS A 315 -22.33 -0.78 -11.75
N ILE A 316 -21.95 0.29 -11.06
CA ILE A 316 -21.48 0.26 -9.69
C ILE A 316 -22.66 0.45 -8.72
N ASP A 317 -22.71 -0.37 -7.65
CA ASP A 317 -23.58 -0.15 -6.50
C ASP A 317 -22.73 0.16 -5.25
N PHE A 318 -22.57 1.44 -4.94
CA PHE A 318 -21.86 1.88 -3.75
C PHE A 318 -22.63 1.64 -2.45
N ALA A 319 -23.93 1.36 -2.50
CA ALA A 319 -24.74 1.11 -1.30
C ALA A 319 -24.73 -0.37 -0.87
N ASP A 320 -24.35 -1.28 -1.77
CA ASP A 320 -24.33 -2.71 -1.46
C ASP A 320 -23.21 -3.06 -0.47
N LYS A 321 -23.61 -3.74 0.60
CA LYS A 321 -22.77 -4.19 1.70
C LYS A 321 -22.60 -5.72 1.74
N SER A 322 -23.09 -6.42 0.73
CA SER A 322 -23.11 -7.88 0.71
C SER A 322 -21.72 -8.50 0.77
N VAL A 323 -20.72 -7.84 0.20
CA VAL A 323 -19.30 -8.25 0.27
C VAL A 323 -18.67 -7.72 1.56
N THR A 324 -18.75 -6.41 1.79
CA THR A 324 -18.17 -5.72 2.95
C THR A 324 -18.66 -4.29 3.06
N GLU A 325 -18.64 -3.72 4.27
CA GLU A 325 -18.76 -2.27 4.47
C GLU A 325 -17.44 -1.51 4.24
N ASN A 326 -16.33 -2.24 4.00
CA ASN A 326 -15.00 -1.67 3.78
C ASN A 326 -14.64 -1.62 2.29
N THR A 327 -15.59 -1.24 1.45
CA THR A 327 -15.32 -0.98 0.03
C THR A 327 -14.37 0.20 -0.11
N ARG A 328 -13.42 0.11 -1.05
CA ARG A 328 -12.34 1.10 -1.19
C ARG A 328 -12.14 1.51 -2.64
N VAL A 329 -11.54 2.69 -2.81
CA VAL A 329 -10.92 3.11 -4.06
C VAL A 329 -9.52 3.64 -3.78
N SER A 330 -8.55 3.25 -4.59
CA SER A 330 -7.26 3.91 -4.69
C SER A 330 -7.16 4.67 -6.01
N TYR A 331 -6.59 5.86 -5.98
CA TYR A 331 -6.36 6.68 -7.17
C TYR A 331 -5.12 7.57 -6.98
N PRO A 332 -4.42 7.91 -8.07
CA PRO A 332 -3.27 8.78 -7.98
C PRO A 332 -3.70 10.20 -7.57
N ILE A 333 -2.85 10.89 -6.82
CA ILE A 333 -3.19 12.18 -6.22
C ILE A 333 -3.56 13.27 -7.25
N TYR A 334 -3.05 13.16 -8.49
CA TYR A 334 -3.36 14.11 -9.56
C TYR A 334 -4.81 14.00 -10.10
N HIS A 335 -5.58 13.01 -9.66
CA HIS A 335 -7.04 13.00 -9.93
C HIS A 335 -7.78 14.05 -9.11
N ILE A 336 -7.19 14.56 -8.04
CA ILE A 336 -7.72 15.69 -7.25
C ILE A 336 -7.19 17.01 -7.84
N LYS A 337 -8.09 17.95 -8.12
CA LYS A 337 -7.73 19.21 -8.79
C LYS A 337 -6.98 20.20 -7.90
N THR A 338 -7.27 20.18 -6.59
CA THR A 338 -6.74 21.14 -5.61
C THR A 338 -5.70 20.46 -4.71
N VAL A 339 -4.51 20.17 -5.26
CA VAL A 339 -3.42 19.47 -4.54
C VAL A 339 -2.18 20.34 -4.51
N SER A 340 -1.48 20.32 -3.37
CA SER A 340 -0.09 20.78 -3.26
C SER A 340 0.82 19.58 -3.53
N TYR A 341 1.55 19.61 -4.62
CA TYR A 341 2.52 18.56 -4.97
C TYR A 341 3.90 18.78 -4.35
N THR A 342 4.09 19.89 -3.68
CA THR A 342 5.38 20.28 -3.12
C THR A 342 5.46 19.88 -1.66
N HIS A 343 6.67 19.52 -1.24
CA HIS A 343 7.05 19.45 0.15
C HIS A 343 6.90 20.85 0.79
N LEU A 344 6.31 20.93 1.95
CA LEU A 344 6.02 22.18 2.63
C LEU A 344 6.67 22.23 4.00
#